data_c3526fe3885b9a8a44875f99cd5e6c9b
#
_entry.id   c3526fe3885b9a8a44875f99cd5e6c9b
#
_cell.length_a   1.000
_cell.length_b   1.000
_cell.length_c   1.000
_cell.angle_alpha   90.00
_cell.angle_beta   90.00
_cell.angle_gamma   90.00
#
_symmetry.space_group_name_H-M   'P 1'
#
loop_
_entity.id
_entity.type
_entity.pdbx_description
1 polymer ?
#
loop_
_entity_poly.entity_id
_entity_poly.type
_entity_poly.pdbx_seq_one_letter_code
_entity_poly.pdbx_strand_id
1 'polypeptide(L)'
;ERPETAGVAALIGARAAHRMRQGARRDQWLAKLNDDNAMKTARLMTMTELLVDDHQPEAALDAVRELNASGTRHIHALQWSLKAQQQAKNWPEVLRLVRSLDKHRALHPALSARLRELAYADLLSDQGNDAESLQRVWATVPTSDRIKPYVACLAATALNARGLHDEARLVAEESLAADWDDRVIRAYREAAAPAGSAALLAQIEACERWLHARPTDAELALTLGSLCLKQKLWGKAQRYLEQALSDASDPRMVRESHLKLAQMHEALQQQEEAANHYRQCALATIL
;
A
#
# COMPACT_ATOMS: atom_id res chain seq x y z
N GLU A 1 9.56 -16.59 51.00
CA GLU A 1 9.52 -16.49 49.49
C GLU A 1 10.89 -16.87 48.93
N ARG A 2 10.94 -17.80 47.99
CA ARG A 2 12.22 -18.17 47.35
C ARG A 2 12.62 -17.03 46.45
N PRO A 3 13.90 -16.55 46.49
CA PRO A 3 14.33 -15.40 45.67
C PRO A 3 14.09 -15.59 44.18
N GLU A 4 14.12 -16.83 43.69
CA GLU A 4 13.87 -17.18 42.29
C GLU A 4 12.42 -16.90 41.80
N THR A 5 11.44 -16.89 42.73
CA THR A 5 10.03 -16.64 42.40
C THR A 5 9.64 -15.17 42.52
N ALA A 6 10.41 -14.36 43.25
CA ALA A 6 10.09 -12.96 43.49
C ALA A 6 10.13 -12.13 42.20
N GLY A 7 11.09 -12.40 41.32
CA GLY A 7 11.21 -11.72 40.02
C GLY A 7 10.03 -11.98 39.09
N VAL A 8 9.63 -13.25 38.98
CA VAL A 8 8.46 -13.63 38.16
C VAL A 8 7.17 -13.06 38.75
N ALA A 9 7.00 -13.06 40.06
CA ALA A 9 5.85 -12.46 40.73
C ALA A 9 5.77 -10.94 40.48
N ALA A 10 6.92 -10.24 40.46
CA ALA A 10 6.96 -8.83 40.15
C ALA A 10 6.52 -8.53 38.69
N LEU A 11 6.96 -9.32 37.70
CA LEU A 11 6.51 -9.18 36.30
C LEU A 11 5.01 -9.45 36.14
N ILE A 12 4.48 -10.48 36.80
CA ILE A 12 3.05 -10.77 36.80
C ILE A 12 2.28 -9.63 37.46
N GLY A 13 2.78 -9.11 38.60
CA GLY A 13 2.19 -7.98 39.31
C GLY A 13 2.16 -6.72 38.46
N ALA A 14 3.21 -6.43 37.71
CA ALA A 14 3.26 -5.31 36.79
C ALA A 14 2.21 -5.42 35.66
N ARG A 15 2.08 -6.60 35.01
CA ARG A 15 1.06 -6.84 33.98
C ARG A 15 -0.36 -6.76 34.55
N ALA A 16 -0.60 -7.28 35.76
CA ALA A 16 -1.90 -7.19 36.44
C ALA A 16 -2.26 -5.73 36.76
N ALA A 17 -1.32 -4.97 37.32
CA ALA A 17 -1.52 -3.54 37.61
C ALA A 17 -1.79 -2.72 36.34
N HIS A 18 -1.10 -3.03 35.23
CA HIS A 18 -1.32 -2.40 33.94
C HIS A 18 -2.75 -2.66 33.42
N ARG A 19 -3.21 -3.91 33.40
CA ARG A 19 -4.59 -4.28 33.01
C ARG A 19 -5.65 -3.58 33.88
N MET A 20 -5.32 -3.31 35.14
CA MET A 20 -6.18 -2.55 36.07
C MET A 20 -6.03 -1.03 35.93
N ARG A 21 -5.26 -0.55 34.96
CA ARG A 21 -4.94 0.88 34.73
C ARG A 21 -4.30 1.57 35.94
N GLN A 22 -3.54 0.83 36.75
CA GLN A 22 -2.81 1.31 37.92
C GLN A 22 -1.34 1.57 37.58
N GLY A 23 -1.04 2.61 36.79
CA GLY A 23 0.29 2.88 36.28
C GLY A 23 1.36 3.01 37.36
N ALA A 24 1.10 3.77 38.43
CA ALA A 24 2.05 3.91 39.54
C ALA A 24 2.39 2.56 40.21
N ARG A 25 1.42 1.69 40.34
CA ARG A 25 1.61 0.35 40.92
C ARG A 25 2.39 -0.56 39.96
N ARG A 26 2.13 -0.47 38.66
CA ARG A 26 2.92 -1.14 37.62
C ARG A 26 4.39 -0.74 37.73
N ASP A 27 4.67 0.54 37.81
CA ASP A 27 6.04 1.07 37.85
C ASP A 27 6.76 0.66 39.14
N GLN A 28 6.05 0.62 40.28
CA GLN A 28 6.60 0.08 41.52
C GLN A 28 6.99 -1.41 41.42
N TRP A 29 6.21 -2.22 40.71
CA TRP A 29 6.55 -3.61 40.48
C TRP A 29 7.79 -3.78 39.59
N LEU A 30 7.90 -2.99 38.51
CA LEU A 30 9.06 -3.01 37.62
C LEU A 30 10.33 -2.47 38.32
N ALA A 31 10.20 -1.46 39.17
CA ALA A 31 11.32 -0.91 39.93
C ALA A 31 11.99 -1.91 40.87
N LYS A 32 11.25 -2.89 41.41
CA LYS A 32 11.81 -3.98 42.23
C LYS A 32 12.85 -4.83 41.50
N LEU A 33 12.86 -4.77 40.17
CA LEU A 33 13.75 -5.57 39.31
C LEU A 33 14.93 -4.76 38.74
N ASN A 34 15.10 -3.50 39.15
CA ASN A 34 16.14 -2.64 38.56
C ASN A 34 17.56 -3.17 38.83
N ASP A 35 17.79 -3.71 40.01
CA ASP A 35 19.12 -4.21 40.46
C ASP A 35 19.31 -5.70 40.19
N ASP A 36 18.30 -6.37 39.61
CA ASP A 36 18.35 -7.80 39.29
C ASP A 36 18.82 -8.02 37.85
N ASN A 37 20.13 -8.24 37.69
CA ASN A 37 20.73 -8.51 36.39
C ASN A 37 20.17 -9.77 35.71
N ALA A 38 19.75 -10.80 36.45
CA ALA A 38 19.17 -12.00 35.88
C ALA A 38 17.79 -11.76 35.26
N MET A 39 17.05 -10.81 35.82
CA MET A 39 15.73 -10.42 35.34
C MET A 39 15.73 -9.23 34.39
N LYS A 40 16.87 -8.62 34.11
CA LYS A 40 16.99 -7.41 33.28
C LYS A 40 16.32 -7.57 31.93
N THR A 41 16.60 -8.65 31.21
CA THR A 41 16.01 -8.93 29.90
C THR A 41 14.48 -9.08 29.99
N ALA A 42 13.98 -9.86 30.95
CA ALA A 42 12.55 -10.09 31.15
C ALA A 42 11.84 -8.79 31.57
N ARG A 43 12.47 -7.97 32.42
CA ARG A 43 11.97 -6.64 32.81
C ARG A 43 11.83 -5.71 31.61
N LEU A 44 12.89 -5.57 30.79
CA LEU A 44 12.87 -4.70 29.61
C LEU A 44 11.86 -5.16 28.56
N MET A 45 11.75 -6.47 28.34
CA MET A 45 10.71 -7.01 27.44
C MET A 45 9.30 -6.70 27.94
N THR A 46 9.02 -6.91 29.23
CA THR A 46 7.73 -6.60 29.83
C THR A 46 7.46 -5.09 29.78
N MET A 47 8.46 -4.28 30.12
CA MET A 47 8.34 -2.82 30.05
C MET A 47 8.00 -2.35 28.61
N THR A 48 8.69 -2.87 27.60
CA THR A 48 8.42 -2.57 26.19
C THR A 48 6.98 -2.94 25.80
N GLU A 49 6.52 -4.15 26.20
CA GLU A 49 5.15 -4.59 25.98
C GLU A 49 4.13 -3.60 26.55
N LEU A 50 4.28 -3.22 27.82
CA LEU A 50 3.35 -2.34 28.52
C LEU A 50 3.37 -0.90 27.97
N LEU A 51 4.53 -0.39 27.56
CA LEU A 51 4.67 0.94 26.96
C LEU A 51 4.03 1.01 25.56
N VAL A 52 4.14 -0.07 24.78
CA VAL A 52 3.45 -0.16 23.46
C VAL A 52 1.94 -0.20 23.67
N ASP A 53 1.44 -0.94 24.66
CA ASP A 53 0.01 -0.99 24.98
C ASP A 53 -0.52 0.36 25.48
N ASP A 54 0.31 1.14 26.18
CA ASP A 54 0.00 2.52 26.63
C ASP A 54 0.19 3.58 25.51
N HIS A 55 0.49 3.16 24.27
CA HIS A 55 0.76 4.08 23.16
C HIS A 55 1.90 5.09 23.44
N GLN A 56 2.96 4.62 24.11
CA GLN A 56 4.17 5.37 24.38
C GLN A 56 5.35 4.84 23.54
N PRO A 57 5.35 5.06 22.21
CA PRO A 57 6.32 4.43 21.31
C PRO A 57 7.76 4.84 21.58
N GLU A 58 8.02 6.09 21.95
CA GLU A 58 9.38 6.59 22.21
C GLU A 58 10.00 5.89 23.42
N ALA A 59 9.29 5.83 24.53
CA ALA A 59 9.74 5.13 25.73
C ALA A 59 9.90 3.61 25.48
N ALA A 60 9.02 3.01 24.68
CA ALA A 60 9.15 1.61 24.27
C ALA A 60 10.42 1.39 23.44
N LEU A 61 10.77 2.29 22.54
CA LEU A 61 11.97 2.23 21.72
C LEU A 61 13.24 2.42 22.54
N ASP A 62 13.21 3.25 23.60
CA ASP A 62 14.31 3.37 24.55
C ASP A 62 14.57 2.05 25.27
N ALA A 63 13.53 1.40 25.76
CA ALA A 63 13.63 0.08 26.40
C ALA A 63 14.17 -0.98 25.43
N VAL A 64 13.75 -0.95 24.14
CA VAL A 64 14.31 -1.84 23.11
C VAL A 64 15.78 -1.55 22.84
N ARG A 65 16.19 -0.29 22.83
CA ARG A 65 17.61 0.08 22.65
C ARG A 65 18.46 -0.47 23.78
N GLU A 66 17.99 -0.35 25.02
CA GLU A 66 18.68 -0.92 26.19
C GLU A 66 18.76 -2.45 26.13
N LEU A 67 17.66 -3.12 25.68
CA LEU A 67 17.61 -4.55 25.46
C LEU A 67 18.62 -5.02 24.42
N ASN A 68 18.71 -4.31 23.29
CA ASN A 68 19.65 -4.63 22.20
C ASN A 68 21.12 -4.38 22.59
N ALA A 69 21.40 -3.45 23.50
CA ALA A 69 22.74 -3.20 24.02
C ALA A 69 23.31 -4.41 24.81
N SER A 70 22.46 -5.32 25.26
CA SER A 70 22.87 -6.59 25.90
C SER A 70 23.44 -7.65 24.94
N GLY A 71 23.44 -7.37 23.62
CA GLY A 71 24.08 -8.22 22.59
C GLY A 71 23.21 -9.37 22.08
N THR A 72 22.10 -9.68 22.69
CA THR A 72 21.18 -10.74 22.26
C THR A 72 20.02 -10.17 21.45
N ARG A 73 19.93 -10.58 20.17
CA ARG A 73 18.77 -10.22 19.33
C ARG A 73 17.60 -11.15 19.63
N HIS A 74 16.62 -10.65 20.34
CA HIS A 74 15.40 -11.39 20.62
C HIS A 74 14.32 -11.11 19.56
N ILE A 75 13.75 -12.15 18.97
CA ILE A 75 12.66 -12.01 17.98
C ILE A 75 11.49 -11.24 18.57
N HIS A 76 11.13 -11.51 19.84
CA HIS A 76 10.07 -10.77 20.53
C HIS A 76 10.38 -9.28 20.68
N ALA A 77 11.64 -8.90 20.92
CA ALA A 77 12.04 -7.49 20.97
C ALA A 77 11.87 -6.82 19.60
N LEU A 78 12.17 -7.53 18.51
CA LEU A 78 11.92 -7.01 17.15
C LEU A 78 10.42 -6.85 16.86
N GLN A 79 9.58 -7.76 17.38
CA GLN A 79 8.11 -7.66 17.23
C GLN A 79 7.55 -6.44 17.99
N TRP A 80 8.02 -6.19 19.21
CA TRP A 80 7.61 -5.02 19.99
C TRP A 80 8.18 -3.71 19.38
N SER A 81 9.42 -3.74 18.90
CA SER A 81 10.00 -2.63 18.15
C SER A 81 9.18 -2.30 16.92
N LEU A 82 8.71 -3.31 16.18
CA LEU A 82 7.86 -3.13 15.02
C LEU A 82 6.56 -2.41 15.38
N LYS A 83 5.89 -2.83 16.46
CA LYS A 83 4.66 -2.16 16.93
C LYS A 83 4.93 -0.71 17.36
N ALA A 84 6.01 -0.46 18.10
CA ALA A 84 6.38 0.89 18.53
C ALA A 84 6.69 1.79 17.32
N GLN A 85 7.46 1.32 16.34
CA GLN A 85 7.78 2.07 15.13
C GLN A 85 6.52 2.34 14.28
N GLN A 86 5.58 1.40 14.24
CA GLN A 86 4.30 1.59 13.57
C GLN A 86 3.45 2.68 14.25
N GLN A 87 3.41 2.71 15.57
CA GLN A 87 2.73 3.76 16.35
C GLN A 87 3.38 5.14 16.14
N ALA A 88 4.71 5.18 16.05
CA ALA A 88 5.50 6.37 15.74
C ALA A 88 5.43 6.79 14.26
N LYS A 89 4.79 6.00 13.38
CA LYS A 89 4.74 6.19 11.93
C LYS A 89 6.13 6.28 11.27
N ASN A 90 7.14 5.65 11.87
CA ASN A 90 8.48 5.58 11.30
C ASN A 90 8.55 4.44 10.26
N TRP A 91 7.96 4.69 9.10
CA TRP A 91 7.77 3.70 8.05
C TRP A 91 9.04 3.10 7.46
N PRO A 92 10.15 3.85 7.27
CA PRO A 92 11.41 3.24 6.83
C PRO A 92 11.90 2.15 7.77
N GLU A 93 11.79 2.39 9.08
CA GLU A 93 12.22 1.42 10.10
C GLU A 93 11.22 0.26 10.21
N VAL A 94 9.92 0.50 10.07
CA VAL A 94 8.89 -0.55 9.95
C VAL A 94 9.23 -1.50 8.80
N LEU A 95 9.52 -1.00 7.61
CA LEU A 95 9.91 -1.82 6.46
C LEU A 95 11.18 -2.62 6.70
N ARG A 96 12.16 -2.03 7.38
CA ARG A 96 13.40 -2.74 7.76
C ARG A 96 13.13 -3.89 8.72
N LEU A 97 12.30 -3.66 9.74
CA LEU A 97 11.93 -4.66 10.75
C LEU A 97 11.07 -5.77 10.14
N VAL A 98 10.11 -5.44 9.29
CA VAL A 98 9.29 -6.43 8.55
C VAL A 98 10.19 -7.37 7.76
N ARG A 99 11.13 -6.83 6.98
CA ARG A 99 12.09 -7.66 6.22
C ARG A 99 12.93 -8.56 7.12
N SER A 100 13.36 -8.05 8.28
CA SER A 100 14.13 -8.84 9.24
C SER A 100 13.30 -9.99 9.83
N LEU A 101 12.06 -9.71 10.24
CA LEU A 101 11.16 -10.71 10.81
C LEU A 101 10.72 -11.77 9.79
N ASP A 102 10.53 -11.38 8.52
CA ASP A 102 10.20 -12.30 7.43
C ASP A 102 11.33 -13.32 7.20
N LYS A 103 12.60 -12.89 7.25
CA LYS A 103 13.76 -13.80 7.16
C LYS A 103 13.74 -14.89 8.24
N HIS A 104 13.22 -14.56 9.41
CA HIS A 104 13.11 -15.49 10.54
C HIS A 104 11.76 -16.21 10.61
N ARG A 105 10.86 -15.99 9.63
CA ARG A 105 9.48 -16.52 9.63
C ARG A 105 8.72 -16.16 10.91
N ALA A 106 9.05 -15.02 11.51
CA ALA A 106 8.51 -14.55 12.78
C ALA A 106 7.31 -13.59 12.61
N LEU A 107 6.87 -13.37 11.37
CA LEU A 107 5.71 -12.57 11.03
C LEU A 107 4.80 -13.35 10.07
N HIS A 108 3.50 -13.25 10.29
CA HIS A 108 2.53 -13.87 9.39
C HIS A 108 2.55 -13.17 8.03
N PRO A 109 2.56 -13.89 6.88
CA PRO A 109 2.68 -13.29 5.55
C PRO A 109 1.63 -12.20 5.27
N ALA A 110 0.37 -12.41 5.68
CA ALA A 110 -0.69 -11.42 5.50
C ALA A 110 -0.44 -10.13 6.30
N LEU A 111 0.12 -10.24 7.53
CA LEU A 111 0.48 -9.07 8.32
C LEU A 111 1.68 -8.33 7.71
N SER A 112 2.68 -9.08 7.22
CA SER A 112 3.82 -8.51 6.52
C SER A 112 3.38 -7.70 5.28
N ALA A 113 2.50 -8.28 4.45
CA ALA A 113 1.93 -7.61 3.28
C ALA A 113 1.19 -6.34 3.67
N ARG A 114 0.32 -6.41 4.69
CA ARG A 114 -0.46 -5.27 5.17
C ARG A 114 0.40 -4.13 5.71
N LEU A 115 1.45 -4.44 6.46
CA LEU A 115 2.37 -3.43 7.00
C LEU A 115 3.17 -2.74 5.89
N ARG A 116 3.59 -3.49 4.86
CA ARG A 116 4.26 -2.93 3.69
C ARG A 116 3.31 -2.01 2.91
N GLU A 117 2.07 -2.45 2.69
CA GLU A 117 1.05 -1.63 2.01
C GLU A 117 0.85 -0.30 2.75
N LEU A 118 0.65 -0.32 4.07
CA LEU A 118 0.49 0.89 4.86
C LEU A 118 1.73 1.80 4.81
N ALA A 119 2.92 1.21 4.93
CA ALA A 119 4.17 1.96 4.91
C ALA A 119 4.39 2.65 3.55
N TYR A 120 4.19 1.93 2.44
CA TYR A 120 4.33 2.51 1.11
C TYR A 120 3.21 3.48 0.77
N ALA A 121 1.98 3.26 1.26
CA ALA A 121 0.90 4.22 1.10
C ALA A 121 1.26 5.58 1.70
N ASP A 122 1.80 5.61 2.92
CA ASP A 122 2.22 6.85 3.57
C ASP A 122 3.43 7.48 2.89
N LEU A 123 4.48 6.69 2.64
CA LEU A 123 5.73 7.17 2.04
C LEU A 123 5.57 7.73 0.61
N LEU A 124 4.69 7.13 -0.20
CA LEU A 124 4.48 7.54 -1.59
C LEU A 124 3.38 8.60 -1.75
N SER A 125 2.46 8.71 -0.79
CA SER A 125 1.36 9.69 -0.84
C SER A 125 1.66 10.99 -0.10
N ASP A 126 2.81 11.12 0.55
CA ASP A 126 3.19 12.34 1.27
C ASP A 126 3.10 13.55 0.33
N GLN A 127 2.11 14.41 0.58
CA GLN A 127 1.80 15.57 -0.26
C GLN A 127 2.89 16.65 -0.25
N GLY A 128 3.79 16.60 0.73
CA GLY A 128 4.98 17.46 0.81
C GLY A 128 6.09 17.08 -0.17
N ASN A 129 6.03 15.86 -0.72
CA ASN A 129 7.04 15.38 -1.66
C ASN A 129 6.81 15.98 -3.05
N ASP A 130 7.78 16.75 -3.54
CA ASP A 130 7.89 17.11 -4.96
C ASP A 130 8.27 15.89 -5.81
N ALA A 131 8.32 16.07 -7.14
CA ALA A 131 8.66 15.00 -8.07
C ALA A 131 10.02 14.35 -7.76
N GLU A 132 11.03 15.16 -7.45
CA GLU A 132 12.38 14.68 -7.15
C GLU A 132 12.43 13.89 -5.84
N SER A 133 11.73 14.34 -4.82
CA SER A 133 11.61 13.63 -3.53
C SER A 133 10.90 12.29 -3.70
N LEU A 134 9.84 12.24 -4.50
CA LEU A 134 9.15 10.99 -4.81
C LEU A 134 10.08 10.01 -5.55
N GLN A 135 10.83 10.48 -6.55
CA GLN A 135 11.80 9.64 -7.27
C GLN A 135 12.88 9.09 -6.34
N ARG A 136 13.40 9.91 -5.41
CA ARG A 136 14.35 9.46 -4.39
C ARG A 136 13.75 8.38 -3.49
N VAL A 137 12.53 8.57 -2.99
CA VAL A 137 11.83 7.55 -2.19
C VAL A 137 11.62 6.28 -3.02
N TRP A 138 11.15 6.39 -4.25
CA TRP A 138 10.95 5.26 -5.15
C TRP A 138 12.26 4.49 -5.41
N ALA A 139 13.38 5.18 -5.58
CA ALA A 139 14.69 4.56 -5.76
C ALA A 139 15.11 3.68 -4.55
N THR A 140 14.63 3.97 -3.34
CA THR A 140 14.91 3.15 -2.15
C THR A 140 14.06 1.89 -2.03
N VAL A 141 12.96 1.79 -2.80
CA VAL A 141 12.06 0.63 -2.77
C VAL A 141 12.78 -0.57 -3.41
N PRO A 142 12.88 -1.72 -2.72
CA PRO A 142 13.49 -2.93 -3.30
C PRO A 142 12.73 -3.42 -4.53
N THR A 143 13.44 -3.95 -5.52
CA THR A 143 12.84 -4.48 -6.77
C THR A 143 11.75 -5.53 -6.48
N SER A 144 11.96 -6.40 -5.48
CA SER A 144 10.95 -7.39 -5.05
C SER A 144 9.63 -6.79 -4.57
N ASP A 145 9.67 -5.56 -4.06
CA ASP A 145 8.48 -4.84 -3.59
C ASP A 145 7.89 -3.97 -4.72
N ARG A 146 8.73 -3.40 -5.60
CA ARG A 146 8.28 -2.56 -6.74
C ARG A 146 7.31 -3.28 -7.67
N ILE A 147 7.57 -4.57 -7.95
CA ILE A 147 6.73 -5.38 -8.83
C ILE A 147 5.40 -5.82 -8.18
N LYS A 148 5.20 -5.60 -6.87
CA LYS A 148 3.94 -5.94 -6.21
C LYS A 148 2.84 -4.97 -6.63
N PRO A 149 1.66 -5.48 -7.07
CA PRO A 149 0.60 -4.64 -7.62
C PRO A 149 0.18 -3.48 -6.71
N TYR A 150 0.07 -3.70 -5.40
CA TYR A 150 -0.31 -2.65 -4.47
C TYR A 150 0.73 -1.54 -4.36
N VAL A 151 2.05 -1.87 -4.42
CA VAL A 151 3.14 -0.88 -4.40
C VAL A 151 3.19 -0.13 -5.73
N ALA A 152 3.14 -0.87 -6.83
CA ALA A 152 3.18 -0.29 -8.18
C ALA A 152 2.00 0.65 -8.44
N CYS A 153 0.79 0.27 -8.01
CA CYS A 153 -0.39 1.12 -8.12
C CYS A 153 -0.22 2.44 -7.35
N LEU A 154 0.25 2.38 -6.10
CA LEU A 154 0.52 3.58 -5.30
C LEU A 154 1.59 4.47 -5.94
N ALA A 155 2.68 3.88 -6.41
CA ALA A 155 3.77 4.60 -7.06
C ALA A 155 3.31 5.24 -8.38
N ALA A 156 2.63 4.49 -9.25
CA ALA A 156 2.13 5.01 -10.52
C ALA A 156 1.13 6.16 -10.31
N THR A 157 0.22 6.03 -9.35
CA THR A 157 -0.73 7.09 -8.99
C THR A 157 0.00 8.34 -8.48
N ALA A 158 0.98 8.17 -7.60
CA ALA A 158 1.76 9.28 -7.06
C ALA A 158 2.62 9.98 -8.13
N LEU A 159 3.22 9.23 -9.05
CA LEU A 159 3.98 9.73 -10.19
C LEU A 159 3.07 10.49 -11.16
N ASN A 160 1.89 9.93 -11.48
CA ASN A 160 0.89 10.59 -12.32
C ASN A 160 0.44 11.93 -11.75
N ALA A 161 0.17 12.01 -10.46
CA ALA A 161 -0.24 13.23 -9.78
C ALA A 161 0.83 14.35 -9.86
N ARG A 162 2.09 13.98 -10.11
CA ARG A 162 3.23 14.91 -10.24
C ARG A 162 3.68 15.11 -11.70
N GLY A 163 2.91 14.60 -12.67
CA GLY A 163 3.20 14.75 -14.10
C GLY A 163 4.30 13.84 -14.63
N LEU A 164 4.78 12.88 -13.84
CA LEU A 164 5.80 11.91 -14.23
C LEU A 164 5.15 10.69 -14.93
N HIS A 165 4.38 10.95 -15.98
CA HIS A 165 3.57 9.93 -16.66
C HIS A 165 4.39 8.83 -17.32
N ASP A 166 5.57 9.13 -17.85
CA ASP A 166 6.44 8.14 -18.48
C ASP A 166 6.95 7.14 -17.46
N GLU A 167 7.37 7.61 -16.29
CA GLU A 167 7.81 6.76 -15.18
C GLU A 167 6.66 5.94 -14.62
N ALA A 168 5.47 6.54 -14.49
CA ALA A 168 4.26 5.84 -14.03
C ALA A 168 3.90 4.67 -14.96
N ARG A 169 4.04 4.85 -16.29
CA ARG A 169 3.82 3.78 -17.27
C ARG A 169 4.82 2.64 -17.09
N LEU A 170 6.11 2.95 -16.97
CA LEU A 170 7.14 1.94 -16.77
C LEU A 170 6.91 1.12 -15.50
N VAL A 171 6.58 1.79 -14.39
CA VAL A 171 6.25 1.11 -13.12
C VAL A 171 5.05 0.17 -13.29
N ALA A 172 4.01 0.62 -13.97
CA ALA A 172 2.83 -0.20 -14.21
C ALA A 172 3.14 -1.40 -15.13
N GLU A 173 3.89 -1.21 -16.20
CA GLU A 173 4.29 -2.26 -17.14
C GLU A 173 5.14 -3.35 -16.46
N GLU A 174 6.12 -2.97 -15.64
CA GLU A 174 6.94 -3.91 -14.87
C GLU A 174 6.09 -4.76 -13.90
N SER A 175 5.14 -4.13 -13.22
CA SER A 175 4.25 -4.84 -12.29
C SER A 175 3.30 -5.78 -13.02
N LEU A 176 2.65 -5.32 -14.11
CA LEU A 176 1.71 -6.11 -14.91
C LEU A 176 2.37 -7.31 -15.58
N ALA A 177 3.66 -7.21 -15.92
CA ALA A 177 4.43 -8.33 -16.44
C ALA A 177 4.68 -9.42 -15.38
N ALA A 178 4.76 -9.05 -14.10
CA ALA A 178 5.00 -9.96 -12.99
C ALA A 178 3.69 -10.53 -12.40
N ASP A 179 2.69 -9.68 -12.21
CA ASP A 179 1.41 -10.04 -11.61
C ASP A 179 0.31 -9.08 -12.09
N TRP A 180 -0.74 -9.65 -12.70
CA TRP A 180 -1.81 -8.87 -13.30
C TRP A 180 -2.79 -8.36 -12.25
N ASP A 181 -3.09 -7.04 -12.27
CA ASP A 181 -3.99 -6.42 -11.30
C ASP A 181 -4.73 -5.22 -11.94
N ASP A 182 -6.05 -5.20 -11.79
CA ASP A 182 -6.92 -4.16 -12.37
C ASP A 182 -6.61 -2.76 -11.85
N ARG A 183 -6.12 -2.64 -10.63
CA ARG A 183 -5.72 -1.34 -10.06
C ARG A 183 -4.53 -0.75 -10.79
N VAL A 184 -3.58 -1.62 -11.20
CA VAL A 184 -2.39 -1.20 -11.95
C VAL A 184 -2.77 -0.82 -13.39
N ILE A 185 -3.65 -1.58 -14.04
CA ILE A 185 -4.20 -1.24 -15.37
C ILE A 185 -4.90 0.12 -15.35
N ARG A 186 -5.63 0.42 -14.29
CA ARG A 186 -6.28 1.73 -14.10
C ARG A 186 -5.25 2.84 -13.97
N ALA A 187 -4.23 2.67 -13.13
CA ALA A 187 -3.15 3.64 -13.00
C ALA A 187 -2.39 3.84 -14.33
N TYR A 188 -2.22 2.77 -15.10
CA TYR A 188 -1.65 2.82 -16.45
C TYR A 188 -2.50 3.65 -17.43
N ARG A 189 -3.83 3.53 -17.37
CA ARG A 189 -4.77 4.35 -18.14
C ARG A 189 -4.66 5.84 -17.78
N GLU A 190 -4.54 6.14 -16.48
CA GLU A 190 -4.37 7.51 -16.00
C GLU A 190 -3.03 8.13 -16.46
N ALA A 191 -1.99 7.31 -16.65
CA ALA A 191 -0.69 7.68 -17.18
C ALA A 191 -0.65 7.81 -18.71
N ALA A 192 -1.80 7.96 -19.37
CA ALA A 192 -1.88 8.00 -20.83
C ALA A 192 -0.97 9.07 -21.45
N ALA A 193 -0.12 8.65 -22.38
CA ALA A 193 0.78 9.52 -23.12
C ALA A 193 0.02 10.62 -23.89
N PRO A 194 0.70 11.73 -24.29
CA PRO A 194 0.06 12.81 -25.02
C PRO A 194 -0.61 12.34 -26.32
N ALA A 195 -1.76 12.92 -26.66
CA ALA A 195 -2.46 12.63 -27.92
C ALA A 195 -1.56 12.90 -29.13
N GLY A 196 -1.59 12.01 -30.11
CA GLY A 196 -0.77 12.13 -31.32
C GLY A 196 0.69 11.66 -31.16
N SER A 197 1.11 11.27 -29.95
CA SER A 197 2.48 10.82 -29.71
C SER A 197 2.70 9.36 -30.11
N ALA A 198 3.95 9.01 -30.47
CA ALA A 198 4.37 7.63 -30.68
C ALA A 198 4.25 6.81 -29.39
N ALA A 199 4.45 7.43 -28.22
CA ALA A 199 4.30 6.78 -26.93
C ALA A 199 2.84 6.33 -26.68
N LEU A 200 1.83 7.12 -27.09
CA LEU A 200 0.43 6.72 -26.97
C LEU A 200 0.09 5.55 -27.90
N LEU A 201 0.64 5.54 -29.12
CA LEU A 201 0.47 4.39 -30.03
C LEU A 201 1.11 3.13 -29.44
N ALA A 202 2.32 3.22 -28.91
CA ALA A 202 2.99 2.09 -28.27
C ALA A 202 2.19 1.57 -27.04
N GLN A 203 1.59 2.47 -26.28
CA GLN A 203 0.71 2.15 -25.14
C GLN A 203 -0.55 1.40 -25.61
N ILE A 204 -1.17 1.83 -26.70
CA ILE A 204 -2.32 1.16 -27.33
C ILE A 204 -1.90 -0.26 -27.79
N GLU A 205 -0.78 -0.38 -28.51
CA GLU A 205 -0.27 -1.67 -28.97
C GLU A 205 0.04 -2.62 -27.81
N ALA A 206 0.58 -2.12 -26.71
CA ALA A 206 0.80 -2.93 -25.51
C ALA A 206 -0.53 -3.47 -24.95
N CYS A 207 -1.54 -2.62 -24.81
CA CYS A 207 -2.87 -3.03 -24.36
C CYS A 207 -3.55 -4.01 -25.34
N GLU A 208 -3.38 -3.85 -26.65
CA GLU A 208 -3.90 -4.80 -27.65
C GLU A 208 -3.26 -6.19 -27.50
N ARG A 209 -1.94 -6.26 -27.28
CA ARG A 209 -1.25 -7.54 -27.00
C ARG A 209 -1.77 -8.17 -25.70
N TRP A 210 -1.96 -7.41 -24.65
CA TRP A 210 -2.50 -7.92 -23.39
C TRP A 210 -3.96 -8.40 -23.54
N LEU A 211 -4.79 -7.66 -24.27
CA LEU A 211 -6.20 -8.04 -24.51
C LEU A 211 -6.30 -9.34 -25.35
N HIS A 212 -5.35 -9.57 -26.25
CA HIS A 212 -5.29 -10.83 -26.98
C HIS A 212 -5.08 -12.04 -26.04
N ALA A 213 -4.27 -11.87 -25.00
CA ALA A 213 -4.05 -12.88 -23.97
C ALA A 213 -5.18 -12.95 -22.91
N ARG A 214 -5.97 -11.88 -22.77
CA ARG A 214 -7.02 -11.71 -21.75
C ARG A 214 -8.30 -11.13 -22.38
N PRO A 215 -8.97 -11.88 -23.29
CA PRO A 215 -10.02 -11.32 -24.15
C PRO A 215 -11.27 -10.84 -23.43
N THR A 216 -11.51 -11.28 -22.20
CA THR A 216 -12.69 -10.91 -21.38
C THR A 216 -12.35 -9.96 -20.23
N ASP A 217 -11.17 -9.35 -20.26
CA ASP A 217 -10.76 -8.40 -19.22
C ASP A 217 -11.40 -7.02 -19.47
N ALA A 218 -12.43 -6.73 -18.72
CA ALA A 218 -13.22 -5.51 -18.89
C ALA A 218 -12.44 -4.22 -18.51
N GLU A 219 -11.58 -4.25 -17.48
CA GLU A 219 -10.75 -3.09 -17.09
C GLU A 219 -9.71 -2.78 -18.16
N LEU A 220 -9.14 -3.80 -18.78
CA LEU A 220 -8.21 -3.66 -19.91
C LEU A 220 -8.92 -3.14 -21.17
N ALA A 221 -10.13 -3.66 -21.48
CA ALA A 221 -10.93 -3.17 -22.60
C ALA A 221 -11.32 -1.69 -22.41
N LEU A 222 -11.71 -1.28 -21.21
CA LEU A 222 -11.98 0.12 -20.85
C LEU A 222 -10.72 1.00 -20.98
N THR A 223 -9.56 0.48 -20.57
CA THR A 223 -8.28 1.17 -20.72
C THR A 223 -7.96 1.40 -22.18
N LEU A 224 -8.03 0.35 -22.97
CA LEU A 224 -7.75 0.40 -24.42
C LEU A 224 -8.72 1.34 -25.16
N GLY A 225 -10.01 1.26 -24.84
CA GLY A 225 -11.04 2.16 -25.38
C GLY A 225 -10.74 3.64 -25.05
N SER A 226 -10.32 3.91 -23.80
CA SER A 226 -9.96 5.27 -23.35
C SER A 226 -8.72 5.82 -24.06
N LEU A 227 -7.68 4.99 -24.26
CA LEU A 227 -6.47 5.36 -24.99
C LEU A 227 -6.77 5.60 -26.48
N CYS A 228 -7.59 4.75 -27.11
CA CYS A 228 -8.05 4.92 -28.48
C CYS A 228 -8.88 6.21 -28.64
N LEU A 229 -9.75 6.52 -27.67
CA LEU A 229 -10.50 7.77 -27.64
C LEU A 229 -9.57 9.00 -27.60
N LYS A 230 -8.55 8.98 -26.75
CA LYS A 230 -7.53 10.04 -26.66
C LYS A 230 -6.77 10.22 -27.97
N GLN A 231 -6.50 9.13 -28.69
CA GLN A 231 -5.83 9.14 -30.01
C GLN A 231 -6.79 9.45 -31.16
N LYS A 232 -8.08 9.64 -30.88
CA LYS A 232 -9.14 9.86 -31.89
C LYS A 232 -9.33 8.68 -32.87
N LEU A 233 -9.02 7.48 -32.42
CA LEU A 233 -9.28 6.22 -33.14
C LEU A 233 -10.73 5.75 -32.87
N TRP A 234 -11.71 6.51 -33.35
CA TRP A 234 -13.12 6.41 -32.97
C TRP A 234 -13.70 5.01 -33.08
N GLY A 235 -13.51 4.31 -34.21
CA GLY A 235 -14.03 2.97 -34.41
C GLY A 235 -13.42 1.93 -33.45
N LYS A 236 -12.11 2.03 -33.15
CA LYS A 236 -11.47 1.18 -32.14
C LYS A 236 -11.96 1.54 -30.74
N ALA A 237 -12.08 2.82 -30.44
CA ALA A 237 -12.56 3.30 -29.14
C ALA A 237 -13.96 2.76 -28.85
N GLN A 238 -14.90 2.92 -29.78
CA GLN A 238 -16.25 2.42 -29.63
C GLN A 238 -16.28 0.92 -29.37
N ARG A 239 -15.62 0.13 -30.20
CA ARG A 239 -15.58 -1.33 -30.05
C ARG A 239 -15.07 -1.77 -28.68
N TYR A 240 -13.97 -1.20 -28.21
CA TYR A 240 -13.39 -1.60 -26.92
C TYR A 240 -14.21 -1.10 -25.72
N LEU A 241 -14.86 0.08 -25.81
CA LEU A 241 -15.75 0.58 -24.77
C LEU A 241 -17.05 -0.24 -24.69
N GLU A 242 -17.62 -0.66 -25.82
CA GLU A 242 -18.76 -1.56 -25.87
C GLU A 242 -18.41 -2.95 -25.32
N GLN A 243 -17.22 -3.47 -25.63
CA GLN A 243 -16.70 -4.69 -25.03
C GLN A 243 -16.57 -4.54 -23.52
N ALA A 244 -15.99 -3.44 -23.03
CA ALA A 244 -15.87 -3.18 -21.60
C ALA A 244 -17.25 -3.18 -20.90
N LEU A 245 -18.27 -2.61 -21.54
CA LEU A 245 -19.66 -2.66 -21.04
C LEU A 245 -20.23 -4.08 -20.98
N SER A 246 -19.99 -4.88 -22.03
CA SER A 246 -20.47 -6.27 -22.10
C SER A 246 -19.86 -7.15 -21.01
N ASP A 247 -18.58 -6.95 -20.72
CA ASP A 247 -17.82 -7.76 -19.79
C ASP A 247 -17.79 -7.17 -18.36
N ALA A 248 -18.39 -5.98 -18.15
CA ALA A 248 -18.38 -5.29 -16.86
C ALA A 248 -19.15 -6.04 -15.78
N SER A 249 -18.50 -6.28 -14.66
CA SER A 249 -19.09 -6.85 -13.44
C SER A 249 -19.32 -5.83 -12.32
N ASP A 250 -18.83 -4.60 -12.48
CA ASP A 250 -18.81 -3.53 -11.49
C ASP A 250 -19.56 -2.30 -12.02
N PRO A 251 -20.55 -1.75 -11.27
CA PRO A 251 -21.28 -0.53 -11.66
C PRO A 251 -20.37 0.66 -11.99
N ARG A 252 -19.20 0.76 -11.35
CA ARG A 252 -18.20 1.79 -11.65
C ARG A 252 -17.71 1.68 -13.10
N MET A 253 -17.43 0.47 -13.57
CA MET A 253 -16.95 0.24 -14.94
C MET A 253 -18.05 0.54 -15.96
N VAL A 254 -19.27 0.14 -15.68
CA VAL A 254 -20.45 0.47 -16.51
C VAL A 254 -20.59 1.98 -16.66
N ARG A 255 -20.53 2.70 -15.53
CA ARG A 255 -20.60 4.15 -15.50
C ARG A 255 -19.48 4.81 -16.31
N GLU A 256 -18.23 4.37 -16.11
CA GLU A 256 -17.05 4.94 -16.77
C GLU A 256 -17.07 4.66 -18.28
N SER A 257 -17.47 3.46 -18.69
CA SER A 257 -17.60 3.10 -20.10
C SER A 257 -18.68 3.93 -20.79
N HIS A 258 -19.85 4.12 -20.17
CA HIS A 258 -20.89 5.01 -20.69
C HIS A 258 -20.42 6.46 -20.76
N LEU A 259 -19.68 6.95 -19.76
CA LEU A 259 -19.10 8.29 -19.79
C LEU A 259 -18.16 8.46 -20.97
N LYS A 260 -17.29 7.48 -21.24
CA LYS A 260 -16.33 7.53 -22.34
C LYS A 260 -17.04 7.46 -23.71
N LEU A 261 -18.07 6.64 -23.84
CA LEU A 261 -18.89 6.59 -25.05
C LEU A 261 -19.64 7.92 -25.28
N ALA A 262 -20.21 8.50 -24.24
CA ALA A 262 -20.86 9.80 -24.33
C ALA A 262 -19.88 10.89 -24.83
N GLN A 263 -18.68 10.96 -24.25
CA GLN A 263 -17.62 11.90 -24.68
C GLN A 263 -17.19 11.65 -26.13
N MET A 264 -17.15 10.40 -26.57
CA MET A 264 -16.85 10.05 -27.96
C MET A 264 -17.92 10.56 -28.91
N HIS A 265 -19.20 10.26 -28.64
CA HIS A 265 -20.32 10.70 -29.48
C HIS A 265 -20.46 12.22 -29.50
N GLU A 266 -20.21 12.89 -28.37
CA GLU A 266 -20.16 14.35 -28.31
C GLU A 266 -19.07 14.93 -29.23
N ALA A 267 -17.86 14.34 -29.20
CA ALA A 267 -16.76 14.74 -30.10
C ALA A 267 -17.07 14.52 -31.60
N LEU A 268 -17.93 13.54 -31.89
CA LEU A 268 -18.45 13.25 -33.23
C LEU A 268 -19.70 14.05 -33.59
N GLN A 269 -20.16 14.97 -32.74
CA GLN A 269 -21.39 15.76 -32.87
C GLN A 269 -22.69 14.93 -32.96
N GLN A 270 -22.67 13.73 -32.43
CA GLN A 270 -23.82 12.81 -32.33
C GLN A 270 -24.54 13.05 -31.00
N GLN A 271 -25.36 14.10 -30.95
CA GLN A 271 -25.95 14.62 -29.72
C GLN A 271 -26.93 13.65 -29.05
N GLU A 272 -27.71 12.89 -29.84
CA GLU A 272 -28.72 11.94 -29.33
C GLU A 272 -28.05 10.75 -28.64
N GLU A 273 -27.04 10.17 -29.26
CA GLU A 273 -26.25 9.07 -28.74
C GLU A 273 -25.50 9.50 -27.49
N ALA A 274 -24.86 10.67 -27.50
CA ALA A 274 -24.17 11.25 -26.36
C ALA A 274 -25.13 11.42 -25.17
N ALA A 275 -26.33 12.00 -25.38
CA ALA A 275 -27.33 12.20 -24.34
C ALA A 275 -27.83 10.87 -23.75
N ASN A 276 -28.00 9.84 -24.60
CA ASN A 276 -28.37 8.51 -24.12
C ASN A 276 -27.31 7.89 -23.21
N HIS A 277 -26.04 7.94 -23.63
CA HIS A 277 -24.95 7.41 -22.82
C HIS A 277 -24.74 8.21 -21.51
N TYR A 278 -24.89 9.55 -21.51
CA TYR A 278 -24.87 10.32 -20.26
C TYR A 278 -26.01 9.91 -19.30
N ARG A 279 -27.21 9.63 -19.85
CA ARG A 279 -28.33 9.12 -19.03
C ARG A 279 -28.00 7.77 -18.40
N GLN A 280 -27.47 6.82 -19.19
CA GLN A 280 -27.07 5.51 -18.69
C GLN A 280 -25.95 5.60 -17.64
N CYS A 281 -24.98 6.49 -17.86
CA CYS A 281 -23.94 6.80 -16.88
C CYS A 281 -24.53 7.28 -15.53
N ALA A 282 -25.54 8.14 -15.56
CA ALA A 282 -26.22 8.63 -14.36
C ALA A 282 -27.02 7.52 -13.65
N LEU A 283 -27.69 6.65 -14.40
CA LEU A 283 -28.46 5.54 -13.85
C LEU A 283 -27.58 4.46 -13.22
N ALA A 284 -26.42 4.18 -13.77
CA ALA A 284 -25.47 3.18 -13.24
C ALA A 284 -24.91 3.55 -11.85
N THR A 285 -25.21 4.74 -11.33
CA THR A 285 -24.74 5.20 -10.02
C THR A 285 -25.71 4.86 -8.89
N ILE A 286 -26.91 4.37 -9.21
CA ILE A 286 -28.03 4.19 -8.28
C ILE A 286 -28.20 2.71 -7.86
N LEU A 287 -27.46 1.81 -8.45
CA LEU A 287 -27.42 0.38 -8.13
C LEU A 287 -26.20 0.01 -7.29
#